data_4f4fe499a02b9903648d97a56f3d7673
#
_entry.id   4f4fe499a02b9903648d97a56f3d7673
#
_cell.length_a   1.000
_cell.length_b   1.000
_cell.length_c   1.000
_cell.angle_alpha   90.00
_cell.angle_beta   90.00
_cell.angle_gamma   90.00
#
_symmetry.space_group_name_H-M   'P 1'
#
loop_
_entity.id
_entity.type
_entity.pdbx_description
1 polymer ?
#
loop_
_entity_poly.entity_id
_entity_poly.type
_entity_poly.pdbx_seq_one_letter_code
_entity_poly.pdbx_strand_id
1 'polypeptide(L)'
;MPQSSGAGVGKTTLARLVLSELQAKGITCFEHNDDEPLLPSDLIEVAKRFKANGRIAAVFVDECHQFLGELNRVVRELSASSVKPSIRLLLTSNKSLWAPRVKDKNIFVKGSLTELSALSPAEITSLIDLCEQVSEFRSLMSPDFRQSSRNEKVRVLRGRCSGDMFVCLKNIFSSDSLDEIILQEYADVPDSAREIYRYVAALEAAGVRVHRQLILRTLNFPANIVAHTLQELDGIVSEYVVDVKSGIFGWETRHSVIARLIASYKFADLDERFNLLRDVLSSLNPVYYIEMRTVRDICDRDFGIGSLSDIEQQNELLAILTKVAPGERVPRHRLIRNLLTKEEIEAAERQIELAEREIGGDAPMHRYKLKASLIRSRRFEKLRPEDRYATLLRAKDLAINGCETYPDDKYNFITLCDVGFEIYRARKDVTTLNDALIRLREAESRILDPQISTEIANIERKVRQLQIPVSV
;
A
#
# COMPACT_ATOMS: atom_id res chain seq x y z
N MET A 1 -4.99 17.92 2.98
CA MET A 1 -4.67 16.70 2.21
C MET A 1 -3.66 15.91 3.02
N PRO A 2 -3.86 14.64 3.35
CA PRO A 2 -2.83 13.87 4.02
C PRO A 2 -1.76 13.55 2.99
N GLN A 3 -0.55 14.07 3.19
CA GLN A 3 0.63 13.68 2.41
C GLN A 3 0.88 12.20 2.69
N SER A 4 0.70 11.37 1.67
CA SER A 4 1.10 9.97 1.70
C SER A 4 2.62 9.92 1.78
N SER A 5 3.17 9.22 2.77
CA SER A 5 4.58 8.83 2.75
C SER A 5 4.78 7.90 1.56
N GLY A 6 5.23 8.46 0.44
CA GLY A 6 5.39 7.77 -0.82
C GLY A 6 6.48 6.69 -0.76
N ALA A 7 6.52 5.83 -1.76
CA ALA A 7 7.68 4.99 -2.02
C ALA A 7 8.91 5.89 -2.28
N GLY A 8 10.09 5.48 -1.83
CA GLY A 8 11.33 6.27 -2.02
C GLY A 8 11.77 7.15 -0.84
N VAL A 9 11.02 7.19 0.27
CA VAL A 9 11.43 7.95 1.48
C VAL A 9 12.55 7.28 2.30
N GLY A 10 13.11 6.17 1.84
CA GLY A 10 14.24 5.50 2.50
C GLY A 10 13.88 4.53 3.62
N LYS A 11 12.63 4.07 3.74
CA LYS A 11 12.18 3.12 4.78
C LYS A 11 13.06 1.87 4.87
N THR A 12 13.20 1.17 3.76
CA THR A 12 13.99 -0.07 3.66
C THR A 12 15.47 0.19 3.95
N THR A 13 16.02 1.29 3.44
CA THR A 13 17.41 1.70 3.69
C THR A 13 17.65 1.95 5.18
N LEU A 14 16.77 2.69 5.83
CA LEU A 14 16.85 2.95 7.27
C LEU A 14 16.74 1.66 8.08
N ALA A 15 15.82 0.79 7.72
CA ALA A 15 15.64 -0.50 8.40
C ALA A 15 16.89 -1.37 8.28
N ARG A 16 17.49 -1.48 7.11
CA ARG A 16 18.74 -2.23 6.89
C ARG A 16 19.92 -1.60 7.63
N LEU A 17 19.98 -0.27 7.73
CA LEU A 17 20.99 0.42 8.54
C LEU A 17 20.85 0.04 10.02
N VAL A 18 19.62 0.04 10.56
CA VAL A 18 19.34 -0.40 11.93
C VAL A 18 19.76 -1.86 12.13
N LEU A 19 19.48 -2.76 11.18
CA LEU A 19 19.92 -4.15 11.25
C LEU A 19 21.46 -4.26 11.29
N SER A 20 22.16 -3.50 10.45
CA SER A 20 23.63 -3.46 10.44
C SER A 20 24.21 -3.02 11.78
N GLU A 21 23.64 -2.00 12.40
CA GLU A 21 24.03 -1.56 13.74
C GLU A 21 23.76 -2.63 14.82
N LEU A 22 22.61 -3.33 14.73
CA LEU A 22 22.29 -4.42 15.64
C LEU A 22 23.25 -5.59 15.49
N GLN A 23 23.62 -5.94 14.25
CA GLN A 23 24.65 -6.96 13.96
C GLN A 23 26.00 -6.58 14.51
N ALA A 24 26.42 -5.33 14.38
CA ALA A 24 27.66 -4.82 14.98
C ALA A 24 27.68 -4.94 16.50
N LYS A 25 26.50 -4.91 17.16
CA LYS A 25 26.30 -5.16 18.59
C LYS A 25 26.16 -6.65 18.96
N GLY A 26 26.40 -7.57 18.03
CA GLY A 26 26.32 -9.02 18.23
C GLY A 26 24.90 -9.61 18.27
N ILE A 27 23.88 -8.85 17.85
CA ILE A 27 22.52 -9.35 17.74
C ILE A 27 22.36 -10.08 16.40
N THR A 28 21.82 -11.29 16.43
CA THR A 28 21.49 -12.03 15.20
C THR A 28 20.31 -11.37 14.50
N CYS A 29 20.48 -11.02 13.23
CA CYS A 29 19.45 -10.38 12.43
C CYS A 29 19.04 -11.28 11.26
N PHE A 30 17.75 -11.31 10.99
CA PHE A 30 17.14 -11.98 9.85
C PHE A 30 16.36 -10.94 9.05
N GLU A 31 16.37 -11.08 7.74
CA GLU A 31 15.51 -10.36 6.81
C GLU A 31 14.59 -11.37 6.12
N HIS A 32 13.29 -11.10 6.12
CA HIS A 32 12.32 -11.92 5.40
C HIS A 32 12.53 -11.72 3.89
N ASN A 33 12.63 -12.81 3.16
CA ASN A 33 12.64 -12.75 1.71
C ASN A 33 11.22 -12.55 1.20
N ASP A 34 10.97 -11.43 0.55
CA ASP A 34 9.65 -11.06 0.04
C ASP A 34 9.09 -12.05 -1.00
N ASP A 35 9.94 -12.88 -1.61
CA ASP A 35 9.52 -13.88 -2.57
C ASP A 35 8.94 -15.15 -1.94
N GLU A 36 9.12 -15.31 -0.62
CA GLU A 36 8.67 -16.47 0.14
C GLU A 36 7.46 -16.13 1.03
N PRO A 37 6.55 -17.08 1.28
CA PRO A 37 5.49 -16.89 2.25
C PRO A 37 6.05 -16.68 3.65
N LEU A 38 5.52 -15.70 4.39
CA LEU A 38 5.85 -15.55 5.80
C LEU A 38 5.11 -16.65 6.60
N LEU A 39 5.86 -17.57 7.20
CA LEU A 39 5.31 -18.66 7.99
C LEU A 39 5.35 -18.31 9.50
N PRO A 40 4.21 -18.11 10.17
CA PRO A 40 4.16 -17.83 11.61
C PRO A 40 4.87 -18.89 12.46
N SER A 41 4.75 -20.18 12.09
CA SER A 41 5.43 -21.30 12.74
C SER A 41 6.93 -21.12 12.86
N ASP A 42 7.56 -20.64 11.78
CA ASP A 42 9.01 -20.52 11.70
C ASP A 42 9.51 -19.37 12.59
N LEU A 43 8.82 -18.23 12.59
CA LEU A 43 9.16 -17.12 13.48
C LEU A 43 8.98 -17.48 14.94
N ILE A 44 7.95 -18.25 15.28
CA ILE A 44 7.70 -18.74 16.63
C ILE A 44 8.77 -19.76 17.05
N GLU A 45 9.18 -20.65 16.15
CA GLU A 45 10.25 -21.61 16.39
C GLU A 45 11.60 -20.90 16.61
N VAL A 46 11.93 -19.91 15.78
CA VAL A 46 13.13 -19.05 15.97
C VAL A 46 13.05 -18.38 17.34
N ALA A 47 11.92 -17.81 17.72
CA ALA A 47 11.74 -17.18 19.02
C ALA A 47 12.00 -18.16 20.19
N LYS A 48 11.47 -19.38 20.11
CA LYS A 48 11.70 -20.42 21.11
C LYS A 48 13.16 -20.81 21.24
N ARG A 49 13.87 -21.01 20.12
CA ARG A 49 15.32 -21.35 20.10
C ARG A 49 16.17 -20.24 20.68
N PHE A 50 15.91 -18.98 20.32
CA PHE A 50 16.66 -17.85 20.88
C PHE A 50 16.39 -17.68 22.37
N LYS A 51 15.13 -17.89 22.81
CA LYS A 51 14.76 -17.88 24.24
C LYS A 51 15.49 -18.96 25.03
N ALA A 52 15.56 -20.20 24.51
CA ALA A 52 16.24 -21.29 25.16
C ALA A 52 17.75 -21.02 25.36
N ASN A 53 18.34 -20.26 24.45
CA ASN A 53 19.76 -19.88 24.50
C ASN A 53 20.01 -18.53 25.22
N GLY A 54 18.98 -17.90 25.83
CA GLY A 54 19.09 -16.60 26.48
C GLY A 54 19.50 -15.44 25.56
N ARG A 55 19.30 -15.59 24.24
CA ARG A 55 19.67 -14.63 23.20
C ARG A 55 18.47 -13.90 22.62
N ILE A 56 18.73 -12.79 21.96
CA ILE A 56 17.71 -12.00 21.25
C ILE A 56 18.10 -11.97 19.77
N ALA A 57 17.10 -12.03 18.89
CA ALA A 57 17.25 -11.80 17.46
C ALA A 57 16.37 -10.64 17.00
N ALA A 58 16.74 -10.02 15.89
CA ALA A 58 15.91 -9.06 15.16
C ALA A 58 15.45 -9.70 13.85
N VAL A 59 14.18 -9.48 13.49
CA VAL A 59 13.60 -9.93 12.22
C VAL A 59 13.02 -8.74 11.50
N PHE A 60 13.51 -8.47 10.32
CA PHE A 60 13.01 -7.40 9.44
C PHE A 60 12.02 -7.99 8.43
N VAL A 61 10.88 -7.33 8.28
CA VAL A 61 9.89 -7.63 7.25
C VAL A 61 9.56 -6.33 6.53
N ASP A 62 10.00 -6.23 5.28
CA ASP A 62 9.66 -5.09 4.43
C ASP A 62 8.23 -5.20 3.92
N GLU A 63 7.64 -4.08 3.54
CA GLU A 63 6.25 -3.97 3.07
C GLU A 63 5.27 -4.89 3.83
N CYS A 64 5.42 -4.92 5.15
CA CYS A 64 4.78 -5.85 6.09
C CYS A 64 3.24 -5.87 6.02
N HIS A 65 2.64 -4.87 5.37
CA HIS A 65 1.18 -4.83 5.15
C HIS A 65 0.67 -6.03 4.34
N GLN A 66 1.54 -6.68 3.56
CA GLN A 66 1.19 -7.88 2.79
C GLN A 66 1.00 -9.10 3.70
N PHE A 67 1.72 -9.15 4.82
CA PHE A 67 1.79 -10.27 5.75
C PHE A 67 1.15 -9.96 7.12
N LEU A 68 0.24 -8.96 7.19
CA LEU A 68 -0.32 -8.53 8.47
C LEU A 68 -1.16 -9.62 9.17
N GLY A 69 -1.81 -10.51 8.42
CA GLY A 69 -2.52 -11.65 9.00
C GLY A 69 -1.59 -12.56 9.80
N GLU A 70 -0.48 -12.93 9.18
CA GLU A 70 0.58 -13.79 9.72
C GLU A 70 1.30 -13.09 10.88
N LEU A 71 1.65 -11.83 10.71
CA LEU A 71 2.31 -11.02 11.75
C LEU A 71 1.42 -10.81 12.97
N ASN A 72 0.12 -10.56 12.80
CA ASN A 72 -0.83 -10.49 13.90
C ASN A 72 -0.85 -11.78 14.72
N ARG A 73 -0.79 -12.93 14.04
CA ARG A 73 -0.72 -14.24 14.72
C ARG A 73 0.58 -14.40 15.49
N VAL A 74 1.73 -14.08 14.88
CA VAL A 74 3.04 -14.11 15.55
C VAL A 74 3.06 -13.22 16.77
N VAL A 75 2.62 -11.96 16.64
CA VAL A 75 2.62 -10.98 17.73
C VAL A 75 1.71 -11.43 18.87
N ARG A 76 0.55 -12.00 18.56
CA ARG A 76 -0.39 -12.54 19.56
C ARG A 76 0.24 -13.70 20.35
N GLU A 77 0.84 -14.66 19.67
CA GLU A 77 1.47 -15.82 20.31
C GLU A 77 2.69 -15.42 21.15
N LEU A 78 3.54 -14.54 20.64
CA LEU A 78 4.69 -14.00 21.40
C LEU A 78 4.25 -13.16 22.61
N SER A 79 3.11 -12.49 22.50
CA SER A 79 2.58 -11.64 23.57
C SER A 79 1.86 -12.41 24.66
N ALA A 80 1.33 -13.60 24.37
CA ALA A 80 0.69 -14.47 25.34
C ALA A 80 1.68 -15.06 26.36
N SER A 81 2.98 -15.11 26.02
CA SER A 81 3.99 -15.55 26.97
C SER A 81 4.39 -14.37 27.89
N SER A 82 4.33 -14.57 29.22
CA SER A 82 4.67 -13.57 30.25
C SER A 82 6.17 -13.18 30.30
N VAL A 83 7.00 -13.74 29.44
CA VAL A 83 8.47 -13.57 29.41
C VAL A 83 8.87 -12.56 28.32
N LYS A 84 9.94 -11.81 28.58
CA LYS A 84 10.51 -10.89 27.57
C LYS A 84 10.68 -11.56 26.22
N PRO A 85 10.21 -10.96 25.12
CA PRO A 85 10.30 -11.54 23.79
C PRO A 85 11.76 -11.74 23.38
N SER A 86 12.07 -12.91 22.82
CA SER A 86 13.39 -13.28 22.31
C SER A 86 13.64 -12.82 20.88
N ILE A 87 12.59 -12.36 20.19
CA ILE A 87 12.72 -11.69 18.88
C ILE A 87 12.13 -10.29 18.92
N ARG A 88 12.72 -9.41 18.14
CA ARG A 88 12.25 -8.06 17.87
C ARG A 88 11.86 -7.97 16.40
N LEU A 89 10.68 -7.48 16.11
CA LEU A 89 10.22 -7.28 14.74
C LEU A 89 10.51 -5.83 14.34
N LEU A 90 11.20 -5.65 13.22
CA LEU A 90 11.36 -4.37 12.52
C LEU A 90 10.47 -4.45 11.28
N LEU A 91 9.48 -3.60 11.20
CA LEU A 91 8.44 -3.66 10.18
C LEU A 91 8.41 -2.34 9.40
N THR A 92 8.40 -2.42 8.08
CA THR A 92 8.17 -1.23 7.24
C THR A 92 6.88 -1.40 6.45
N SER A 93 6.23 -0.31 6.14
CA SER A 93 5.05 -0.29 5.28
C SER A 93 4.76 1.12 4.76
N ASN A 94 4.01 1.19 3.67
CA ASN A 94 3.41 2.43 3.23
C ASN A 94 2.18 2.75 4.12
N LYS A 95 2.08 4.00 4.59
CA LYS A 95 0.99 4.46 5.48
C LYS A 95 -0.39 4.22 4.88
N SER A 96 -0.57 4.45 3.59
CA SER A 96 -1.85 4.24 2.89
C SER A 96 -2.28 2.77 2.84
N LEU A 97 -1.32 1.85 2.87
CA LEU A 97 -1.54 0.40 2.85
C LEU A 97 -1.62 -0.18 4.27
N TRP A 98 -0.90 0.42 5.21
CA TRP A 98 -0.93 0.06 6.63
C TRP A 98 -2.24 0.48 7.31
N ALA A 99 -2.65 1.73 7.13
CA ALA A 99 -3.76 2.33 7.85
C ALA A 99 -5.08 1.56 7.78
N PRO A 100 -5.53 1.08 6.60
CA PRO A 100 -6.84 0.43 6.47
C PRO A 100 -6.89 -1.01 7.00
N ARG A 101 -5.75 -1.60 7.37
CA ARG A 101 -5.69 -3.02 7.77
C ARG A 101 -5.86 -3.20 9.26
N VAL A 102 -6.40 -4.34 9.66
CA VAL A 102 -6.54 -4.73 11.08
C VAL A 102 -5.19 -5.16 11.63
N LYS A 103 -4.80 -4.61 12.77
CA LYS A 103 -3.57 -4.90 13.51
C LYS A 103 -3.89 -5.42 14.89
N ASP A 104 -3.11 -6.40 15.36
CA ASP A 104 -3.18 -6.85 16.75
C ASP A 104 -2.77 -5.71 17.69
N LYS A 105 -3.53 -5.50 18.78
CA LYS A 105 -3.27 -4.41 19.75
C LYS A 105 -1.87 -4.41 20.33
N ASN A 106 -1.24 -5.59 20.45
CA ASN A 106 0.11 -5.69 21.00
C ASN A 106 1.17 -5.03 20.10
N ILE A 107 0.89 -4.81 18.81
CA ILE A 107 1.74 -4.02 17.92
C ILE A 107 1.87 -2.59 18.47
N PHE A 108 0.79 -2.01 18.97
CA PHE A 108 0.79 -0.64 19.53
C PHE A 108 1.25 -0.60 20.98
N VAL A 109 0.87 -1.61 21.79
CA VAL A 109 1.22 -1.66 23.23
C VAL A 109 2.71 -1.94 23.46
N LYS A 110 3.30 -2.83 22.65
CA LYS A 110 4.68 -3.32 22.82
C LYS A 110 5.65 -2.76 21.79
N GLY A 111 5.15 -2.15 20.72
CA GLY A 111 5.91 -1.54 19.65
C GLY A 111 5.91 -0.02 19.71
N SER A 112 6.73 0.58 18.87
CA SER A 112 6.72 2.01 18.58
C SER A 112 6.53 2.22 17.10
N LEU A 113 5.70 3.20 16.74
CA LEU A 113 5.49 3.59 15.36
C LEU A 113 6.32 4.85 15.07
N THR A 114 7.19 4.75 14.07
CA THR A 114 7.93 5.91 13.55
C THR A 114 7.42 6.20 12.13
N GLU A 115 6.97 7.41 11.92
CA GLU A 115 6.55 7.87 10.60
C GLU A 115 7.69 8.64 9.94
N LEU A 116 8.15 8.18 8.78
CA LEU A 116 9.07 8.94 7.94
C LEU A 116 8.25 9.96 7.16
N SER A 117 8.40 11.20 7.53
CA SER A 117 7.76 12.35 6.89
C SER A 117 8.73 13.12 6.00
N ALA A 118 8.29 14.24 5.46
CA ALA A 118 9.17 15.20 4.81
C ALA A 118 10.32 15.62 5.73
N LEU A 119 11.48 15.86 5.14
CA LEU A 119 12.69 16.30 5.86
C LEU A 119 12.42 17.58 6.66
N SER A 120 12.77 17.56 7.91
CA SER A 120 12.77 18.75 8.77
C SER A 120 13.81 19.77 8.30
N PRO A 121 13.69 21.06 8.71
CA PRO A 121 14.69 22.07 8.38
C PRO A 121 16.12 21.70 8.81
N ALA A 122 16.27 21.02 9.94
CA ALA A 122 17.57 20.54 10.42
C ALA A 122 18.14 19.42 9.54
N GLU A 123 17.30 18.44 9.13
CA GLU A 123 17.72 17.38 8.24
C GLU A 123 18.06 17.89 6.83
N ILE A 124 17.32 18.87 6.31
CA ILE A 124 17.67 19.53 5.03
C ILE A 124 19.04 20.20 5.15
N THR A 125 19.33 20.88 6.24
CA THR A 125 20.62 21.50 6.47
C THR A 125 21.74 20.47 6.53
N SER A 126 21.53 19.38 7.29
CA SER A 126 22.49 18.27 7.39
C SER A 126 22.71 17.58 6.04
N LEU A 127 21.67 17.42 5.21
CA LEU A 127 21.78 16.87 3.87
C LEU A 127 22.66 17.76 2.96
N ILE A 128 22.47 19.08 3.00
CA ILE A 128 23.29 20.03 2.25
C ILE A 128 24.75 19.95 2.73
N ASP A 129 24.99 19.94 4.04
CA ASP A 129 26.33 19.85 4.62
C ASP A 129 27.03 18.56 4.20
N LEU A 130 26.33 17.41 4.23
CA LEU A 130 26.85 16.13 3.77
C LEU A 130 27.24 16.18 2.29
N CYS A 131 26.37 16.72 1.43
CA CYS A 131 26.64 16.84 0.00
C CYS A 131 27.83 17.79 -0.32
N GLU A 132 28.06 18.82 0.53
CA GLU A 132 29.16 19.76 0.33
C GLU A 132 30.49 19.27 0.90
N GLN A 133 30.46 18.44 1.99
CA GLN A 133 31.65 17.93 2.67
C GLN A 133 32.24 16.69 1.99
N VAL A 134 31.40 15.82 1.46
CA VAL A 134 31.83 14.57 0.79
C VAL A 134 32.16 14.87 -0.67
N SER A 135 33.43 14.70 -1.05
CA SER A 135 33.94 15.03 -2.40
C SER A 135 33.19 14.32 -3.52
N GLU A 136 32.85 13.05 -3.30
CA GLU A 136 32.10 12.20 -4.21
C GLU A 136 30.70 12.77 -4.47
N PHE A 137 29.99 13.14 -3.42
CA PHE A 137 28.66 13.74 -3.54
C PHE A 137 28.73 15.12 -4.18
N ARG A 138 29.72 15.91 -3.82
CA ARG A 138 29.92 17.24 -4.40
C ARG A 138 30.16 17.18 -5.91
N SER A 139 30.86 16.15 -6.39
CA SER A 139 31.09 15.96 -7.84
C SER A 139 29.82 15.63 -8.61
N LEU A 140 28.87 14.94 -7.95
CA LEU A 140 27.59 14.52 -8.52
C LEU A 140 26.50 15.61 -8.46
N MET A 141 26.70 16.70 -7.66
CA MET A 141 25.73 17.78 -7.56
C MET A 141 25.53 18.48 -8.90
N SER A 142 24.28 18.83 -9.23
CA SER A 142 23.99 19.66 -10.41
C SER A 142 24.76 20.98 -10.38
N PRO A 143 25.22 21.48 -11.52
CA PRO A 143 25.95 22.75 -11.58
C PRO A 143 25.16 23.91 -10.94
N ASP A 144 23.86 24.00 -11.20
CA ASP A 144 22.98 25.05 -10.68
C ASP A 144 22.84 24.97 -9.17
N PHE A 145 22.62 23.77 -8.63
CA PHE A 145 22.52 23.57 -7.19
C PHE A 145 23.86 23.81 -6.49
N ARG A 146 24.98 23.41 -7.12
CA ARG A 146 26.33 23.64 -6.58
C ARG A 146 26.66 25.12 -6.45
N GLN A 147 26.29 25.92 -7.47
CA GLN A 147 26.57 27.37 -7.49
C GLN A 147 25.61 28.20 -6.65
N SER A 148 24.44 27.67 -6.32
CA SER A 148 23.44 28.34 -5.50
C SER A 148 23.96 28.63 -4.09
N SER A 149 23.54 29.76 -3.52
CA SER A 149 23.82 30.09 -2.12
C SER A 149 23.17 29.10 -1.17
N ARG A 150 23.73 28.94 0.05
CA ARG A 150 23.17 28.03 1.07
C ARG A 150 21.70 28.32 1.37
N ASN A 151 21.34 29.58 1.49
CA ASN A 151 19.95 29.99 1.74
C ASN A 151 19.01 29.61 0.59
N GLU A 152 19.49 29.67 -0.63
CA GLU A 152 18.73 29.29 -1.81
C GLU A 152 18.56 27.78 -1.90
N LYS A 153 19.60 27.00 -1.62
CA LYS A 153 19.54 25.53 -1.49
C LYS A 153 18.47 25.12 -0.49
N VAL A 154 18.48 25.69 0.71
CA VAL A 154 17.46 25.43 1.74
C VAL A 154 16.06 25.81 1.24
N ARG A 155 15.92 26.99 0.61
CA ARG A 155 14.64 27.45 0.07
C ARG A 155 14.07 26.51 -1.00
N VAL A 156 14.91 26.01 -1.89
CA VAL A 156 14.52 25.07 -2.95
C VAL A 156 14.07 23.75 -2.33
N LEU A 157 14.88 23.14 -1.46
CA LEU A 157 14.57 21.84 -0.87
C LEU A 157 13.34 21.91 0.05
N ARG A 158 13.16 23.00 0.79
CA ARG A 158 12.00 23.19 1.66
C ARG A 158 10.73 23.59 0.89
N GLY A 159 10.85 24.46 -0.08
CA GLY A 159 9.72 25.02 -0.83
C GLY A 159 9.30 24.16 -2.01
N ARG A 160 10.13 24.11 -3.06
CA ARG A 160 9.82 23.39 -4.30
C ARG A 160 9.75 21.88 -4.10
N CYS A 161 10.66 21.32 -3.28
CA CYS A 161 10.70 19.88 -3.02
C CYS A 161 9.81 19.48 -1.84
N SER A 162 9.17 20.43 -1.13
CA SER A 162 8.32 20.17 0.06
C SER A 162 9.01 19.30 1.12
N GLY A 163 10.34 19.23 1.12
CA GLY A 163 11.13 18.35 1.99
C GLY A 163 10.99 16.85 1.67
N ASP A 164 10.36 16.47 0.57
CA ASP A 164 10.33 15.07 0.15
C ASP A 164 11.75 14.61 -0.18
N MET A 165 12.21 13.52 0.48
CA MET A 165 13.59 13.04 0.39
C MET A 165 13.99 12.72 -1.06
N PHE A 166 13.11 12.00 -1.78
CA PHE A 166 13.38 11.63 -3.15
C PHE A 166 13.47 12.85 -4.08
N VAL A 167 12.51 13.78 -3.94
CA VAL A 167 12.48 15.01 -4.73
C VAL A 167 13.68 15.91 -4.39
N CYS A 168 14.09 15.95 -3.11
CA CYS A 168 15.29 16.66 -2.67
C CYS A 168 16.56 16.08 -3.32
N LEU A 169 16.74 14.76 -3.25
CA LEU A 169 17.90 14.10 -3.88
C LEU A 169 17.92 14.31 -5.40
N LYS A 170 16.76 14.21 -6.05
CA LYS A 170 16.64 14.49 -7.49
C LYS A 170 17.08 15.93 -7.82
N ASN A 171 16.69 16.91 -7.02
CA ASN A 171 17.10 18.31 -7.24
C ASN A 171 18.57 18.58 -6.90
N ILE A 172 19.16 17.86 -5.96
CA ILE A 172 20.59 18.00 -5.63
C ILE A 172 21.47 17.41 -6.71
N PHE A 173 21.17 16.19 -7.16
CA PHE A 173 22.04 15.38 -8.01
C PHE A 173 21.67 15.40 -9.50
N SER A 174 21.20 16.53 -9.99
CA SER A 174 20.90 16.81 -11.41
C SER A 174 19.70 16.10 -12.02
N SER A 175 18.57 16.76 -12.02
CA SER A 175 17.34 16.19 -12.54
C SER A 175 17.31 16.06 -14.06
N ASP A 176 17.73 17.05 -14.79
CA ASP A 176 17.51 17.07 -16.23
C ASP A 176 18.50 16.17 -16.97
N SER A 177 19.77 16.20 -16.56
CA SER A 177 20.79 15.34 -17.16
C SER A 177 20.59 13.84 -16.87
N LEU A 178 20.05 13.46 -15.69
CA LEU A 178 19.78 12.06 -15.39
C LEU A 178 18.59 11.53 -16.20
N ASP A 179 17.51 12.32 -16.28
CA ASP A 179 16.35 11.96 -17.07
C ASP A 179 16.72 11.83 -18.55
N GLU A 180 17.52 12.77 -19.08
CA GLU A 180 18.03 12.72 -20.45
C GLU A 180 18.93 11.51 -20.71
N ILE A 181 19.85 11.20 -19.80
CA ILE A 181 20.73 10.02 -19.91
C ILE A 181 19.90 8.73 -19.95
N ILE A 182 18.91 8.58 -19.06
CA ILE A 182 18.06 7.39 -19.01
C ILE A 182 17.19 7.29 -20.25
N LEU A 183 16.64 8.42 -20.74
CA LEU A 183 15.84 8.41 -21.95
C LEU A 183 16.67 8.16 -23.20
N GLN A 184 17.91 8.62 -23.24
CA GLN A 184 18.86 8.30 -24.31
C GLN A 184 19.24 6.82 -24.27
N GLU A 185 19.60 6.28 -23.09
CA GLU A 185 19.86 4.84 -22.89
C GLU A 185 18.67 4.00 -23.36
N TYR A 186 17.44 4.40 -23.01
CA TYR A 186 16.23 3.73 -23.49
C TYR A 186 16.08 3.78 -25.01
N ALA A 187 16.45 4.91 -25.64
CA ALA A 187 16.38 5.07 -27.09
C ALA A 187 17.43 4.24 -27.84
N ASP A 188 18.59 4.01 -27.22
CA ASP A 188 19.70 3.25 -27.81
C ASP A 188 19.47 1.72 -27.71
N VAL A 189 18.53 1.24 -26.89
CA VAL A 189 18.18 -0.19 -26.80
C VAL A 189 17.49 -0.65 -28.09
N PRO A 190 17.85 -1.83 -28.66
CA PRO A 190 17.17 -2.42 -29.80
C PRO A 190 15.66 -2.59 -29.57
N ASP A 191 14.85 -2.47 -30.63
CA ASP A 191 13.39 -2.44 -30.52
C ASP A 191 12.82 -3.65 -29.78
N SER A 192 13.34 -4.86 -30.03
CA SER A 192 12.93 -6.08 -29.35
C SER A 192 13.20 -6.04 -27.84
N ALA A 193 14.39 -5.64 -27.46
CA ALA A 193 14.81 -5.52 -26.07
C ALA A 193 14.14 -4.32 -25.37
N ARG A 194 13.85 -3.24 -26.14
CA ARG A 194 13.17 -2.04 -25.65
C ARG A 194 11.76 -2.32 -25.14
N GLU A 195 11.01 -3.20 -25.84
CA GLU A 195 9.69 -3.60 -25.37
C GLU A 195 9.77 -4.35 -24.03
N ILE A 196 10.72 -5.26 -23.87
CA ILE A 196 10.93 -5.94 -22.57
C ILE A 196 11.23 -4.89 -21.47
N TYR A 197 12.17 -3.98 -21.73
CA TYR A 197 12.53 -2.94 -20.77
C TYR A 197 11.31 -2.07 -20.38
N ARG A 198 10.49 -1.72 -21.36
CA ARG A 198 9.26 -0.94 -21.17
C ARG A 198 8.28 -1.65 -20.23
N TYR A 199 8.01 -2.94 -20.46
CA TYR A 199 7.09 -3.73 -19.64
C TYR A 199 7.65 -3.98 -18.23
N VAL A 200 8.93 -4.32 -18.12
CA VAL A 200 9.59 -4.50 -16.82
C VAL A 200 9.52 -3.21 -16.00
N ALA A 201 9.88 -2.07 -16.59
CA ALA A 201 9.83 -0.78 -15.91
C ALA A 201 8.42 -0.39 -15.49
N ALA A 202 7.41 -0.59 -16.33
CA ALA A 202 6.02 -0.27 -16.01
C ALA A 202 5.49 -1.09 -14.83
N LEU A 203 5.76 -2.39 -14.82
CA LEU A 203 5.33 -3.30 -13.75
C LEU A 203 6.07 -3.05 -12.45
N GLU A 204 7.39 -2.86 -12.51
CA GLU A 204 8.19 -2.53 -11.32
C GLU A 204 7.79 -1.17 -10.73
N ALA A 205 7.47 -0.17 -11.55
CA ALA A 205 6.94 1.12 -11.08
C ALA A 205 5.63 0.94 -10.29
N ALA A 206 4.79 -0.03 -10.68
CA ALA A 206 3.57 -0.41 -9.97
C ALA A 206 3.84 -1.27 -8.71
N GLY A 207 5.09 -1.55 -8.39
CA GLY A 207 5.48 -2.37 -7.23
C GLY A 207 5.39 -3.87 -7.47
N VAL A 208 5.24 -4.30 -8.74
CA VAL A 208 5.17 -5.71 -9.11
C VAL A 208 6.57 -6.33 -9.17
N ARG A 209 6.73 -7.50 -8.57
CA ARG A 209 7.88 -8.37 -8.79
C ARG A 209 7.71 -9.08 -10.12
N VAL A 210 8.49 -8.70 -11.12
CA VAL A 210 8.22 -9.06 -12.51
C VAL A 210 8.72 -10.47 -12.81
N HIS A 211 7.81 -11.42 -13.02
CA HIS A 211 8.17 -12.77 -13.44
C HIS A 211 8.62 -12.78 -14.90
N ARG A 212 9.83 -13.31 -15.18
CA ARG A 212 10.40 -13.40 -16.53
C ARG A 212 9.43 -14.05 -17.54
N GLN A 213 8.83 -15.17 -17.16
CA GLN A 213 7.93 -15.92 -18.03
C GLN A 213 6.62 -15.17 -18.34
N LEU A 214 6.17 -14.31 -17.42
CA LEU A 214 5.03 -13.44 -17.68
C LEU A 214 5.32 -12.48 -18.84
N ILE A 215 6.47 -11.81 -18.81
CA ILE A 215 6.87 -10.89 -19.90
C ILE A 215 7.00 -11.62 -21.23
N LEU A 216 7.66 -12.79 -21.22
CA LEU A 216 7.82 -13.58 -22.43
C LEU A 216 6.47 -14.03 -23.03
N ARG A 217 5.52 -14.44 -22.19
CA ARG A 217 4.15 -14.79 -22.64
C ARG A 217 3.40 -13.57 -23.17
N THR A 218 3.47 -12.46 -22.45
CA THR A 218 2.79 -11.22 -22.84
C THR A 218 3.26 -10.70 -24.20
N LEU A 219 4.58 -10.74 -24.43
CA LEU A 219 5.18 -10.26 -25.67
C LEU A 219 5.30 -11.36 -26.76
N ASN A 220 4.84 -12.57 -26.48
CA ASN A 220 4.97 -13.74 -27.38
C ASN A 220 6.43 -14.03 -27.80
N PHE A 221 7.40 -13.77 -26.91
CA PHE A 221 8.81 -14.06 -27.16
C PHE A 221 9.09 -15.57 -26.96
N PRO A 222 9.72 -16.22 -27.93
CA PRO A 222 10.15 -17.61 -27.76
C PRO A 222 11.32 -17.69 -26.77
N ALA A 223 11.28 -18.72 -25.89
CA ALA A 223 12.24 -18.88 -24.80
C ALA A 223 13.70 -18.98 -25.24
N ASN A 224 13.98 -19.40 -26.49
CA ASN A 224 15.33 -19.52 -27.04
C ASN A 224 16.02 -18.17 -27.34
N ILE A 225 15.26 -17.07 -27.41
CA ILE A 225 15.81 -15.74 -27.68
C ILE A 225 16.23 -15.03 -26.36
N VAL A 226 15.78 -15.53 -25.21
CA VAL A 226 16.00 -14.89 -23.89
C VAL A 226 17.48 -14.58 -23.62
N ALA A 227 18.38 -15.53 -23.88
CA ALA A 227 19.79 -15.33 -23.61
C ALA A 227 20.41 -14.19 -24.46
N HIS A 228 20.02 -14.09 -25.72
CA HIS A 228 20.46 -13.01 -26.60
C HIS A 228 19.90 -11.66 -26.16
N THR A 229 18.61 -11.61 -25.86
CA THR A 229 17.95 -10.37 -25.46
C THR A 229 18.47 -9.86 -24.10
N LEU A 230 18.81 -10.77 -23.17
CA LEU A 230 19.46 -10.38 -21.92
C LEU A 230 20.85 -9.77 -22.12
N GLN A 231 21.61 -10.23 -23.13
CA GLN A 231 22.89 -9.59 -23.48
C GLN A 231 22.68 -8.16 -24.01
N GLU A 232 21.61 -7.91 -24.76
CA GLU A 232 21.25 -6.57 -25.24
C GLU A 232 20.76 -5.65 -24.09
N LEU A 233 20.25 -6.23 -23.01
CA LEU A 233 19.77 -5.52 -21.82
C LEU A 233 20.78 -5.53 -20.67
N ASP A 234 22.03 -5.99 -20.92
CA ASP A 234 23.06 -6.05 -19.88
C ASP A 234 23.30 -4.68 -19.25
N GLY A 235 23.32 -4.66 -17.92
CA GLY A 235 23.44 -3.43 -17.14
C GLY A 235 22.18 -2.52 -17.15
N ILE A 236 21.07 -2.89 -17.80
CA ILE A 236 19.81 -2.13 -17.88
C ILE A 236 18.70 -2.88 -17.15
N VAL A 237 18.50 -4.15 -17.48
CA VAL A 237 17.59 -5.09 -16.80
C VAL A 237 18.43 -6.23 -16.25
N SER A 238 18.28 -6.52 -14.98
CA SER A 238 18.94 -7.63 -14.32
C SER A 238 17.95 -8.78 -14.06
N GLU A 239 18.48 -9.99 -14.10
CA GLU A 239 17.74 -11.19 -13.71
C GLU A 239 18.07 -11.55 -12.26
N TYR A 240 17.06 -11.83 -11.46
CA TYR A 240 17.21 -12.36 -10.12
C TYR A 240 16.51 -13.71 -9.96
N VAL A 241 16.97 -14.49 -9.02
CA VAL A 241 16.42 -15.83 -8.77
C VAL A 241 15.29 -15.72 -7.75
N VAL A 242 14.10 -16.20 -8.11
CA VAL A 242 12.94 -16.30 -7.20
C VAL A 242 12.93 -17.68 -6.54
N ASP A 243 13.02 -18.76 -7.34
CA ASP A 243 13.12 -20.13 -6.85
C ASP A 243 14.04 -20.94 -7.74
N VAL A 244 15.20 -21.33 -7.20
CA VAL A 244 16.21 -22.15 -7.91
C VAL A 244 15.65 -23.51 -8.30
N LYS A 245 14.88 -24.16 -7.40
CA LYS A 245 14.39 -25.53 -7.60
C LYS A 245 13.37 -25.63 -8.73
N SER A 246 12.50 -24.62 -8.80
CA SER A 246 11.45 -24.54 -9.82
C SER A 246 11.89 -23.80 -11.08
N GLY A 247 13.11 -23.25 -11.11
CA GLY A 247 13.63 -22.48 -12.25
C GLY A 247 12.86 -21.18 -12.48
N ILE A 248 12.37 -20.56 -11.41
CA ILE A 248 11.60 -19.32 -11.46
C ILE A 248 12.57 -18.14 -11.32
N PHE A 249 12.54 -17.25 -12.33
CA PHE A 249 13.36 -16.07 -12.40
C PHE A 249 12.51 -14.82 -12.54
N GLY A 250 12.96 -13.73 -11.96
CA GLY A 250 12.37 -12.40 -12.12
C GLY A 250 13.30 -11.46 -12.87
N TRP A 251 12.73 -10.40 -13.41
CA TRP A 251 13.44 -9.30 -14.03
C TRP A 251 13.17 -8.00 -13.29
N GLU A 252 14.20 -7.17 -13.17
CA GLU A 252 14.10 -5.85 -12.56
C GLU A 252 15.00 -4.86 -13.31
N THR A 253 14.66 -3.58 -13.27
CA THR A 253 15.55 -2.52 -13.72
C THR A 253 16.66 -2.31 -12.70
N ARG A 254 17.74 -1.64 -13.08
CA ARG A 254 18.85 -1.32 -12.16
C ARG A 254 18.42 -0.65 -10.87
N HIS A 255 17.31 0.08 -10.89
CA HIS A 255 16.76 0.79 -9.74
C HIS A 255 15.31 1.19 -9.95
N SER A 256 14.47 1.05 -8.94
CA SER A 256 13.03 1.38 -8.99
C SER A 256 12.72 2.84 -9.38
N VAL A 257 13.67 3.76 -9.17
CA VAL A 257 13.57 5.15 -9.63
C VAL A 257 13.62 5.22 -11.16
N ILE A 258 14.48 4.44 -11.79
CA ILE A 258 14.59 4.35 -13.26
C ILE A 258 13.29 3.77 -13.81
N ALA A 259 12.77 2.69 -13.19
CA ALA A 259 11.49 2.11 -13.56
C ALA A 259 10.38 3.16 -13.58
N ARG A 260 10.26 3.96 -12.52
CA ARG A 260 9.24 5.02 -12.43
C ARG A 260 9.44 6.13 -13.44
N LEU A 261 10.68 6.51 -13.71
CA LEU A 261 11.00 7.54 -14.68
C LEU A 261 10.56 7.07 -16.07
N ILE A 262 10.99 5.89 -16.49
CA ILE A 262 10.58 5.29 -17.77
C ILE A 262 9.06 5.14 -17.84
N ALA A 263 8.41 4.62 -16.79
CA ALA A 263 6.97 4.49 -16.75
C ALA A 263 6.25 5.84 -16.88
N SER A 264 6.79 6.92 -16.30
CA SER A 264 6.20 8.24 -16.39
C SER A 264 6.33 8.85 -17.77
N TYR A 265 7.46 8.67 -18.46
CA TYR A 265 7.71 9.26 -19.79
C TYR A 265 7.14 8.41 -20.94
N LYS A 266 7.19 7.07 -20.81
CA LYS A 266 6.80 6.16 -21.91
C LYS A 266 5.34 5.70 -21.81
N PHE A 267 4.66 5.96 -20.69
CA PHE A 267 3.24 5.72 -20.48
C PHE A 267 2.53 6.97 -19.95
N ALA A 268 2.90 8.13 -20.48
CA ALA A 268 2.15 9.36 -20.26
C ALA A 268 0.74 9.27 -20.86
N ASP A 269 0.60 8.53 -21.96
CA ASP A 269 -0.69 8.16 -22.54
C ASP A 269 -1.35 7.04 -21.68
N LEU A 270 -2.53 7.35 -21.15
CA LEU A 270 -3.28 6.43 -20.29
C LEU A 270 -3.88 5.26 -21.08
N ASP A 271 -4.16 5.41 -22.36
CA ASP A 271 -4.65 4.32 -23.20
C ASP A 271 -3.54 3.32 -23.53
N GLU A 272 -2.30 3.77 -23.75
CA GLU A 272 -1.15 2.87 -23.85
C GLU A 272 -0.92 2.11 -22.54
N ARG A 273 -1.04 2.79 -21.41
CA ARG A 273 -0.92 2.16 -20.08
C ARG A 273 -2.04 1.12 -19.86
N PHE A 274 -3.26 1.45 -20.21
CA PHE A 274 -4.39 0.54 -20.12
C PHE A 274 -4.16 -0.72 -20.97
N ASN A 275 -3.71 -0.56 -22.20
CA ASN A 275 -3.42 -1.67 -23.10
C ASN A 275 -2.31 -2.57 -22.55
N LEU A 276 -1.19 -1.99 -22.08
CA LEU A 276 -0.12 -2.75 -21.43
C LEU A 276 -0.65 -3.57 -20.24
N LEU A 277 -1.39 -2.93 -19.34
CA LEU A 277 -1.95 -3.62 -18.17
C LEU A 277 -2.87 -4.75 -18.61
N ARG A 278 -3.76 -4.54 -19.60
CA ARG A 278 -4.67 -5.55 -20.13
C ARG A 278 -3.93 -6.76 -20.70
N ASP A 279 -2.87 -6.54 -21.48
CA ASP A 279 -2.06 -7.58 -22.08
C ASP A 279 -1.35 -8.44 -21.03
N VAL A 280 -0.76 -7.78 -20.02
CA VAL A 280 -0.14 -8.45 -18.87
C VAL A 280 -1.16 -9.28 -18.09
N LEU A 281 -2.32 -8.70 -17.76
CA LEU A 281 -3.36 -9.39 -16.98
C LEU A 281 -3.93 -10.60 -17.73
N SER A 282 -4.05 -10.51 -19.04
CA SER A 282 -4.51 -11.61 -19.90
C SER A 282 -3.49 -12.75 -19.97
N SER A 283 -2.22 -12.47 -19.70
CA SER A 283 -1.12 -13.43 -19.74
C SER A 283 -0.77 -14.03 -18.37
N LEU A 284 -1.43 -13.61 -17.28
CA LEU A 284 -1.16 -14.11 -15.93
C LEU A 284 -1.47 -15.60 -15.79
N ASN A 285 -0.58 -16.31 -15.11
CA ASN A 285 -0.78 -17.70 -14.73
C ASN A 285 -0.77 -17.84 -13.19
N PRO A 286 -1.94 -18.02 -12.56
CA PRO A 286 -2.07 -18.02 -11.09
C PRO A 286 -1.43 -19.24 -10.41
N VAL A 287 -0.88 -20.20 -11.16
CA VAL A 287 -0.11 -21.32 -10.61
C VAL A 287 1.21 -20.86 -9.99
N TYR A 288 1.80 -19.79 -10.52
CA TYR A 288 3.05 -19.23 -9.98
C TYR A 288 2.76 -18.26 -8.84
N TYR A 289 3.39 -18.50 -7.68
CA TYR A 289 3.22 -17.63 -6.51
C TYR A 289 3.58 -16.16 -6.79
N ILE A 290 4.66 -15.92 -7.52
CA ILE A 290 5.08 -14.58 -7.94
C ILE A 290 3.98 -13.86 -8.77
N GLU A 291 3.29 -14.59 -9.65
CA GLU A 291 2.21 -14.01 -10.47
C GLU A 291 0.92 -13.85 -9.65
N MET A 292 0.68 -14.69 -8.65
CA MET A 292 -0.40 -14.45 -7.69
C MET A 292 -0.17 -13.17 -6.86
N ARG A 293 1.08 -12.83 -6.52
CA ARG A 293 1.39 -11.52 -5.91
C ARG A 293 1.10 -10.39 -6.88
N THR A 294 1.45 -10.54 -8.15
CA THR A 294 1.16 -9.54 -9.20
C THR A 294 -0.32 -9.16 -9.22
N VAL A 295 -1.25 -10.09 -9.01
CA VAL A 295 -2.70 -9.81 -8.94
C VAL A 295 -3.05 -8.77 -7.89
N ARG A 296 -2.31 -8.73 -6.78
CA ARG A 296 -2.51 -7.77 -5.68
C ARG A 296 -1.78 -6.47 -5.96
N ASP A 297 -0.51 -6.56 -6.34
CA ASP A 297 0.40 -5.42 -6.44
C ASP A 297 0.03 -4.51 -7.61
N ILE A 298 -0.41 -5.07 -8.74
CA ILE A 298 -0.84 -4.32 -9.93
C ILE A 298 -2.08 -3.44 -9.68
N CYS A 299 -2.79 -3.65 -8.57
CA CYS A 299 -3.87 -2.77 -8.12
C CYS A 299 -3.36 -1.45 -7.50
N ASP A 300 -2.07 -1.13 -7.61
CA ASP A 300 -1.46 0.10 -7.12
C ASP A 300 -2.15 1.36 -7.67
N ARG A 301 -2.07 2.47 -6.89
CA ARG A 301 -2.75 3.72 -7.21
C ARG A 301 -1.96 4.63 -8.14
N ASP A 302 -0.64 4.56 -8.07
CA ASP A 302 0.23 5.55 -8.69
C ASP A 302 0.66 5.11 -10.10
N PHE A 303 0.93 3.83 -10.30
CA PHE A 303 1.39 3.28 -11.58
C PHE A 303 0.61 2.05 -12.05
N GLY A 304 -0.15 1.39 -11.18
CA GLY A 304 -1.00 0.24 -11.51
C GLY A 304 -2.40 0.63 -12.01
N ILE A 305 -3.36 -0.28 -11.85
CA ILE A 305 -4.76 -0.10 -12.30
C ILE A 305 -5.37 1.19 -11.70
N GLY A 306 -5.05 1.50 -10.45
CA GLY A 306 -5.59 2.69 -9.78
C GLY A 306 -5.07 4.03 -10.33
N SER A 307 -4.06 4.03 -11.21
CA SER A 307 -3.51 5.25 -11.85
C SER A 307 -4.33 5.70 -13.06
N LEU A 308 -5.14 4.82 -13.64
CA LEU A 308 -6.02 5.17 -14.75
C LEU A 308 -7.09 6.13 -14.25
N SER A 309 -7.33 7.21 -14.98
CA SER A 309 -8.37 8.20 -14.64
C SER A 309 -9.79 7.69 -14.91
N ASP A 310 -9.95 6.82 -15.90
CA ASP A 310 -11.23 6.22 -16.26
C ASP A 310 -11.55 5.01 -15.38
N ILE A 311 -12.62 5.13 -14.59
CA ILE A 311 -13.10 4.07 -13.70
C ILE A 311 -13.60 2.85 -14.49
N GLU A 312 -14.11 3.02 -15.71
CA GLU A 312 -14.55 1.90 -16.53
C GLU A 312 -13.37 1.05 -16.98
N GLN A 313 -12.29 1.68 -17.43
CA GLN A 313 -11.04 0.98 -17.74
C GLN A 313 -10.51 0.24 -16.51
N GLN A 314 -10.53 0.89 -15.31
CA GLN A 314 -10.17 0.20 -14.06
C GLN A 314 -11.05 -1.02 -13.82
N ASN A 315 -12.37 -0.89 -13.98
CA ASN A 315 -13.31 -1.96 -13.71
C ASN A 315 -13.14 -3.14 -14.70
N GLU A 316 -12.84 -2.86 -15.97
CA GLU A 316 -12.52 -3.88 -16.96
C GLU A 316 -11.30 -4.71 -16.53
N LEU A 317 -10.21 -4.06 -16.17
CA LEU A 317 -8.99 -4.74 -15.70
C LEU A 317 -9.21 -5.52 -14.40
N LEU A 318 -9.96 -4.96 -13.45
CA LEU A 318 -10.32 -5.65 -12.21
C LEU A 318 -11.21 -6.87 -12.47
N ALA A 319 -12.11 -6.81 -13.47
CA ALA A 319 -12.91 -7.94 -13.88
C ALA A 319 -12.07 -9.08 -14.50
N ILE A 320 -11.02 -8.75 -15.26
CA ILE A 320 -10.05 -9.74 -15.76
C ILE A 320 -9.37 -10.42 -14.56
N LEU A 321 -8.85 -9.65 -13.60
CA LEU A 321 -8.19 -10.20 -12.42
C LEU A 321 -9.09 -11.10 -11.57
N THR A 322 -10.38 -10.76 -11.42
CA THR A 322 -11.32 -11.61 -10.69
C THR A 322 -11.61 -12.94 -11.38
N LYS A 323 -11.46 -13.01 -12.71
CA LYS A 323 -11.56 -14.25 -13.48
C LYS A 323 -10.27 -15.09 -13.40
N VAL A 324 -9.11 -14.44 -13.49
CA VAL A 324 -7.80 -15.10 -13.44
C VAL A 324 -7.52 -15.67 -12.05
N ALA A 325 -7.86 -14.93 -11.00
CA ALA A 325 -7.61 -15.29 -9.60
C ALA A 325 -8.89 -15.12 -8.75
N PRO A 326 -9.89 -16.00 -8.89
CA PRO A 326 -11.18 -15.84 -8.21
C PRO A 326 -11.09 -15.85 -6.68
N GLY A 327 -10.06 -16.46 -6.10
CA GLY A 327 -9.80 -16.46 -4.65
C GLY A 327 -9.23 -15.17 -4.08
N GLU A 328 -8.76 -14.24 -4.93
CA GLU A 328 -8.13 -13.01 -4.48
C GLU A 328 -9.13 -11.91 -4.13
N ARG A 329 -8.98 -11.36 -2.91
CA ARG A 329 -9.91 -10.35 -2.37
C ARG A 329 -9.66 -8.94 -2.89
N VAL A 330 -8.40 -8.59 -3.15
CA VAL A 330 -8.02 -7.20 -3.47
C VAL A 330 -8.69 -6.66 -4.73
N PRO A 331 -8.68 -7.38 -5.88
CA PRO A 331 -9.38 -6.92 -7.08
C PRO A 331 -10.89 -6.75 -6.87
N ARG A 332 -11.53 -7.69 -6.15
CA ARG A 332 -12.97 -7.64 -5.84
C ARG A 332 -13.31 -6.43 -4.99
N HIS A 333 -12.54 -6.17 -3.93
CA HIS A 333 -12.73 -4.99 -3.10
C HIS A 333 -12.58 -3.68 -3.89
N ARG A 334 -11.63 -3.63 -4.80
CA ARG A 334 -11.42 -2.46 -5.66
C ARG A 334 -12.60 -2.25 -6.62
N LEU A 335 -13.05 -3.31 -7.27
CA LEU A 335 -14.21 -3.28 -8.18
C LEU A 335 -15.48 -2.81 -7.46
N ILE A 336 -15.83 -3.42 -6.32
CA ILE A 336 -16.99 -3.03 -5.52
C ILE A 336 -16.89 -1.56 -5.09
N ARG A 337 -15.71 -1.13 -4.65
CA ARG A 337 -15.50 0.27 -4.26
C ARG A 337 -15.67 1.25 -5.41
N ASN A 338 -15.19 0.91 -6.59
CA ASN A 338 -15.36 1.71 -7.80
C ASN A 338 -16.84 1.84 -8.18
N LEU A 339 -17.58 0.72 -8.19
CA LEU A 339 -19.03 0.71 -8.44
C LEU A 339 -19.80 1.59 -7.43
N LEU A 340 -19.45 1.48 -6.14
CA LEU A 340 -20.06 2.33 -5.10
C LEU A 340 -19.68 3.81 -5.25
N THR A 341 -18.50 4.11 -5.77
CA THR A 341 -18.08 5.49 -6.04
C THR A 341 -18.86 6.09 -7.21
N LYS A 342 -19.19 5.29 -8.21
CA LYS A 342 -20.09 5.67 -9.32
C LYS A 342 -21.56 5.60 -8.95
N GLU A 343 -21.88 5.21 -7.73
CA GLU A 343 -23.24 4.97 -7.24
C GLU A 343 -24.03 3.91 -8.05
N GLU A 344 -23.33 2.96 -8.65
CA GLU A 344 -23.90 1.80 -9.34
C GLU A 344 -24.27 0.71 -8.33
N ILE A 345 -25.31 0.99 -7.53
CA ILE A 345 -25.64 0.24 -6.31
C ILE A 345 -25.97 -1.23 -6.65
N GLU A 346 -26.79 -1.47 -7.67
CA GLU A 346 -27.25 -2.82 -8.04
C GLU A 346 -26.07 -3.67 -8.55
N ALA A 347 -25.13 -3.05 -9.28
CA ALA A 347 -23.92 -3.74 -9.75
C ALA A 347 -22.99 -4.05 -8.56
N ALA A 348 -22.83 -3.12 -7.64
CA ALA A 348 -22.04 -3.31 -6.43
C ALA A 348 -22.60 -4.44 -5.55
N GLU A 349 -23.92 -4.47 -5.32
CA GLU A 349 -24.57 -5.52 -4.54
C GLU A 349 -24.40 -6.90 -5.16
N ARG A 350 -24.58 -7.03 -6.49
CA ARG A 350 -24.31 -8.29 -7.20
C ARG A 350 -22.86 -8.77 -7.02
N GLN A 351 -21.88 -7.83 -7.08
CA GLN A 351 -20.48 -8.19 -6.87
C GLN A 351 -20.18 -8.56 -5.41
N ILE A 352 -20.85 -7.94 -4.43
CA ILE A 352 -20.73 -8.30 -3.02
C ILE A 352 -21.29 -9.71 -2.79
N GLU A 353 -22.48 -10.01 -3.29
CA GLU A 353 -23.11 -11.33 -3.15
C GLU A 353 -22.26 -12.44 -3.82
N LEU A 354 -21.71 -12.16 -5.00
CA LEU A 354 -20.83 -13.09 -5.70
C LEU A 354 -19.56 -13.35 -4.89
N ALA A 355 -18.92 -12.29 -4.39
CA ALA A 355 -17.72 -12.41 -3.60
C ALA A 355 -17.96 -13.18 -2.29
N GLU A 356 -19.05 -12.91 -1.57
CA GLU A 356 -19.38 -13.64 -0.34
C GLU A 356 -19.62 -15.13 -0.57
N ARG A 357 -20.22 -15.50 -1.71
CA ARG A 357 -20.46 -16.88 -2.08
C ARG A 357 -19.18 -17.62 -2.43
N GLU A 358 -18.26 -16.97 -3.12
CA GLU A 358 -17.05 -17.60 -3.64
C GLU A 358 -15.88 -17.61 -2.65
N ILE A 359 -15.73 -16.55 -1.86
CA ILE A 359 -14.55 -16.36 -0.99
C ILE A 359 -14.92 -16.05 0.47
N GLY A 360 -16.20 -16.02 0.79
CA GLY A 360 -16.72 -15.68 2.13
C GLY A 360 -16.67 -14.19 2.43
N GLY A 361 -17.50 -13.76 3.38
CA GLY A 361 -17.57 -12.38 3.84
C GLY A 361 -16.35 -11.94 4.66
N ASP A 362 -16.12 -10.64 4.67
CA ASP A 362 -15.12 -10.00 5.53
C ASP A 362 -15.58 -8.58 5.94
N ALA A 363 -14.82 -7.94 6.82
CA ALA A 363 -15.16 -6.60 7.31
C ALA A 363 -15.30 -5.55 6.19
N PRO A 364 -14.42 -5.46 5.17
CA PRO A 364 -14.63 -4.58 4.01
C PRO A 364 -15.94 -4.84 3.27
N MET A 365 -16.29 -6.11 2.99
CA MET A 365 -17.54 -6.47 2.31
C MET A 365 -18.75 -6.01 3.09
N HIS A 366 -18.73 -6.22 4.40
CA HIS A 366 -19.80 -5.76 5.29
C HIS A 366 -19.98 -4.25 5.21
N ARG A 367 -18.88 -3.47 5.24
CA ARG A 367 -18.94 -2.01 5.07
C ARG A 367 -19.44 -1.58 3.69
N TYR A 368 -19.15 -2.34 2.64
CA TYR A 368 -19.67 -2.03 1.30
C TYR A 368 -21.20 -2.21 1.23
N LYS A 369 -21.76 -3.25 1.86
CA LYS A 369 -23.23 -3.40 2.01
C LYS A 369 -23.84 -2.21 2.69
N LEU A 370 -23.21 -1.79 3.78
CA LEU A 370 -23.66 -0.64 4.54
C LEU A 370 -23.58 0.65 3.71
N LYS A 371 -22.47 0.85 3.00
CA LYS A 371 -22.30 2.01 2.12
C LYS A 371 -23.32 2.02 0.98
N ALA A 372 -23.64 0.87 0.38
CA ALA A 372 -24.70 0.74 -0.63
C ALA A 372 -26.05 1.17 -0.07
N SER A 373 -26.41 0.73 1.14
CA SER A 373 -27.64 1.13 1.84
C SER A 373 -27.70 2.63 2.11
N LEU A 374 -26.59 3.25 2.52
CA LEU A 374 -26.49 4.70 2.75
C LEU A 374 -26.64 5.49 1.44
N ILE A 375 -25.96 5.07 0.36
CA ILE A 375 -26.11 5.72 -0.96
C ILE A 375 -27.55 5.61 -1.42
N ARG A 376 -28.18 4.44 -1.30
CA ARG A 376 -29.59 4.22 -1.64
C ARG A 376 -30.49 5.17 -0.87
N SER A 377 -30.28 5.36 0.43
CA SER A 377 -31.08 6.26 1.26
C SER A 377 -30.94 7.74 0.88
N ARG A 378 -29.80 8.14 0.27
CA ARG A 378 -29.55 9.52 -0.20
C ARG A 378 -30.10 9.77 -1.59
N ARG A 379 -29.94 8.82 -2.51
CA ARG A 379 -30.23 8.96 -3.94
C ARG A 379 -31.71 8.98 -4.25
N PHE A 380 -32.53 8.30 -3.46
CA PHE A 380 -33.97 8.26 -3.69
C PHE A 380 -34.66 9.46 -3.03
N GLU A 381 -34.45 10.66 -3.58
CA GLU A 381 -35.30 11.84 -3.28
C GLU A 381 -36.80 11.56 -3.51
N LYS A 382 -37.12 10.57 -4.36
CA LYS A 382 -38.48 10.08 -4.64
C LYS A 382 -39.01 9.06 -3.62
N LEU A 383 -38.16 8.54 -2.70
CA LEU A 383 -38.67 7.71 -1.60
C LEU A 383 -39.49 8.56 -0.64
N ARG A 384 -40.62 8.05 -0.21
CA ARG A 384 -41.38 8.64 0.90
C ARG A 384 -40.45 8.73 2.12
N PRO A 385 -40.62 9.77 2.96
CA PRO A 385 -39.79 9.93 4.15
C PRO A 385 -39.77 8.70 5.07
N GLU A 386 -40.86 7.95 5.12
CA GLU A 386 -40.99 6.72 5.91
C GLU A 386 -40.11 5.60 5.34
N ASP A 387 -40.10 5.42 4.02
CA ASP A 387 -39.32 4.38 3.34
C ASP A 387 -37.80 4.66 3.46
N ARG A 388 -37.45 5.95 3.35
CA ARG A 388 -36.05 6.38 3.59
C ARG A 388 -35.63 6.10 5.01
N TYR A 389 -36.47 6.39 5.99
CA TYR A 389 -36.17 6.13 7.39
C TYR A 389 -36.07 4.62 7.68
N ALA A 390 -36.97 3.80 7.13
CA ALA A 390 -36.90 2.35 7.22
C ALA A 390 -35.60 1.79 6.65
N THR A 391 -35.13 2.36 5.53
CA THR A 391 -33.82 1.98 4.96
C THR A 391 -32.66 2.34 5.89
N LEU A 392 -32.71 3.49 6.56
CA LEU A 392 -31.69 3.91 7.52
C LEU A 392 -31.71 3.04 8.80
N LEU A 393 -32.88 2.59 9.25
CA LEU A 393 -32.98 1.67 10.40
C LEU A 393 -32.35 0.32 10.05
N ARG A 394 -32.60 -0.24 8.86
CA ARG A 394 -31.92 -1.46 8.40
C ARG A 394 -30.39 -1.27 8.30
N ALA A 395 -29.95 -0.10 7.83
CA ALA A 395 -28.52 0.25 7.81
C ALA A 395 -27.95 0.33 9.23
N LYS A 396 -28.70 0.83 10.21
CA LYS A 396 -28.30 0.83 11.62
C LYS A 396 -28.09 -0.60 12.14
N ASP A 397 -29.07 -1.49 11.93
CA ASP A 397 -28.99 -2.88 12.40
C ASP A 397 -27.79 -3.59 11.74
N LEU A 398 -27.58 -3.37 10.45
CA LEU A 398 -26.42 -3.90 9.74
C LEU A 398 -25.11 -3.34 10.30
N ALA A 399 -25.05 -2.04 10.63
CA ALA A 399 -23.85 -1.41 11.18
C ALA A 399 -23.52 -1.95 12.58
N ILE A 400 -24.52 -2.15 13.44
CA ILE A 400 -24.35 -2.75 14.76
C ILE A 400 -23.83 -4.18 14.64
N ASN A 401 -24.44 -4.99 13.77
CA ASN A 401 -23.97 -6.36 13.49
C ASN A 401 -22.51 -6.36 13.01
N GLY A 402 -22.10 -5.38 12.20
CA GLY A 402 -20.70 -5.24 11.77
C GLY A 402 -19.74 -4.96 12.92
N CYS A 403 -20.13 -4.13 13.87
CA CYS A 403 -19.32 -3.87 15.07
C CYS A 403 -19.17 -5.13 15.96
N GLU A 404 -20.19 -5.96 16.02
CA GLU A 404 -20.19 -7.22 16.80
C GLU A 404 -19.40 -8.33 16.10
N THR A 405 -19.59 -8.48 14.79
CA THR A 405 -18.92 -9.53 13.99
C THR A 405 -17.44 -9.25 13.79
N TYR A 406 -17.07 -7.96 13.63
CA TYR A 406 -15.70 -7.53 13.38
C TYR A 406 -15.24 -6.50 14.44
N PRO A 407 -15.13 -6.89 15.70
CA PRO A 407 -14.88 -5.97 16.81
C PRO A 407 -13.53 -5.26 16.74
N ASP A 408 -12.55 -5.83 16.05
CA ASP A 408 -11.21 -5.25 15.89
C ASP A 408 -11.09 -4.33 14.67
N ASP A 409 -12.14 -4.18 13.86
CA ASP A 409 -12.16 -3.28 12.70
C ASP A 409 -12.78 -1.92 13.06
N LYS A 410 -11.93 -0.93 13.29
CA LYS A 410 -12.34 0.45 13.63
C LYS A 410 -13.32 1.08 12.65
N TYR A 411 -13.24 0.72 11.37
CA TYR A 411 -14.06 1.34 10.32
C TYR A 411 -15.55 0.95 10.43
N ASN A 412 -15.88 -0.19 11.05
CA ASN A 412 -17.27 -0.53 11.32
C ASN A 412 -17.89 0.47 12.32
N PHE A 413 -17.16 0.84 13.37
CA PHE A 413 -17.60 1.82 14.36
C PHE A 413 -17.72 3.23 13.76
N ILE A 414 -16.76 3.63 12.92
CA ILE A 414 -16.80 4.92 12.20
C ILE A 414 -18.03 4.96 11.28
N THR A 415 -18.30 3.88 10.56
CA THR A 415 -19.45 3.80 9.64
C THR A 415 -20.78 3.82 10.39
N LEU A 416 -20.84 3.26 11.61
CA LEU A 416 -22.01 3.38 12.48
C LEU A 416 -22.28 4.85 12.85
N CYS A 417 -21.24 5.65 13.09
CA CYS A 417 -21.39 7.10 13.28
C CYS A 417 -21.95 7.79 12.03
N ASP A 418 -21.52 7.38 10.82
CA ASP A 418 -22.08 7.93 9.57
C ASP A 418 -23.57 7.62 9.43
N VAL A 419 -24.00 6.42 9.80
CA VAL A 419 -25.43 6.07 9.87
C VAL A 419 -26.18 6.96 10.87
N GLY A 420 -25.59 7.18 12.05
CA GLY A 420 -26.15 8.09 13.07
C GLY A 420 -26.36 9.52 12.54
N PHE A 421 -25.39 10.04 11.77
CA PHE A 421 -25.55 11.35 11.12
C PHE A 421 -26.69 11.37 10.09
N GLU A 422 -26.87 10.32 9.29
CA GLU A 422 -27.96 10.26 8.31
C GLU A 422 -29.34 10.15 8.98
N ILE A 423 -29.46 9.38 10.07
CA ILE A 423 -30.67 9.28 10.88
C ILE A 423 -30.99 10.64 11.50
N TYR A 424 -30.00 11.34 12.07
CA TYR A 424 -30.20 12.70 12.59
C TYR A 424 -30.68 13.68 11.51
N ARG A 425 -30.10 13.63 10.32
CA ARG A 425 -30.55 14.47 9.19
C ARG A 425 -32.00 14.21 8.81
N ALA A 426 -32.39 12.91 8.84
CA ALA A 426 -33.75 12.50 8.43
C ALA A 426 -34.82 12.79 9.48
N ARG A 427 -34.55 12.64 10.76
CA ARG A 427 -35.55 12.69 11.85
C ARG A 427 -35.14 13.53 13.05
N LYS A 428 -33.96 14.17 13.06
CA LYS A 428 -33.40 14.86 14.23
C LYS A 428 -33.20 13.96 15.47
N ASP A 429 -33.18 12.63 15.25
CA ASP A 429 -32.95 11.66 16.30
C ASP A 429 -31.42 11.48 16.53
N VAL A 430 -30.97 11.79 17.74
CA VAL A 430 -29.57 11.74 18.17
C VAL A 430 -29.19 10.39 18.79
N THR A 431 -30.15 9.53 19.09
CA THR A 431 -29.91 8.30 19.89
C THR A 431 -28.92 7.38 19.24
N THR A 432 -29.04 7.15 17.93
CA THR A 432 -28.11 6.31 17.18
C THR A 432 -26.70 6.90 17.12
N LEU A 433 -26.56 8.22 17.00
CA LEU A 433 -25.25 8.88 16.98
C LEU A 433 -24.56 8.84 18.34
N ASN A 434 -25.33 9.01 19.42
CA ASN A 434 -24.84 8.87 20.80
C ASN A 434 -24.34 7.43 21.06
N ASP A 435 -25.15 6.41 20.73
CA ASP A 435 -24.75 5.01 20.86
C ASP A 435 -23.48 4.69 20.04
N ALA A 436 -23.41 5.18 18.82
CA ALA A 436 -22.26 5.01 17.94
C ALA A 436 -20.97 5.63 18.52
N LEU A 437 -21.05 6.83 19.11
CA LEU A 437 -19.90 7.48 19.76
C LEU A 437 -19.45 6.72 21.00
N ILE A 438 -20.36 6.24 21.82
CA ILE A 438 -20.03 5.41 22.99
C ILE A 438 -19.27 4.15 22.54
N ARG A 439 -19.83 3.42 21.57
CA ARG A 439 -19.18 2.22 21.01
C ARG A 439 -17.81 2.50 20.39
N LEU A 440 -17.65 3.65 19.72
CA LEU A 440 -16.36 4.04 19.12
C LEU A 440 -15.30 4.34 20.19
N ARG A 441 -15.68 4.97 21.32
CA ARG A 441 -14.80 5.20 22.47
C ARG A 441 -14.44 3.89 23.20
N GLU A 442 -15.38 2.99 23.33
CA GLU A 442 -15.11 1.63 23.85
C GLU A 442 -14.14 0.87 22.92
N ALA A 443 -14.33 1.00 21.60
CA ALA A 443 -13.42 0.43 20.61
C ALA A 443 -12.02 1.07 20.69
N GLU A 444 -11.89 2.37 20.96
CA GLU A 444 -10.61 3.05 21.16
C GLU A 444 -9.80 2.38 22.29
N SER A 445 -10.43 2.15 23.42
CA SER A 445 -9.78 1.51 24.59
C SER A 445 -9.40 0.04 24.35
N ARG A 446 -10.08 -0.64 23.43
CA ARG A 446 -9.84 -2.05 23.10
C ARG A 446 -8.85 -2.26 21.98
N ILE A 447 -8.98 -1.49 20.87
CA ILE A 447 -8.19 -1.67 19.65
C ILE A 447 -6.82 -0.98 19.79
N LEU A 448 -6.77 0.15 20.52
CA LEU A 448 -5.57 0.94 20.78
C LEU A 448 -4.87 1.49 19.52
N ASP A 449 -5.60 1.57 18.39
CA ASP A 449 -5.09 2.18 17.14
C ASP A 449 -5.16 3.72 17.27
N PRO A 450 -4.02 4.44 17.18
CA PRO A 450 -4.00 5.90 17.34
C PRO A 450 -4.90 6.67 16.34
N GLN A 451 -5.25 6.05 15.22
CA GLN A 451 -6.16 6.68 14.25
C GLN A 451 -7.59 6.81 14.79
N ILE A 452 -8.02 5.97 15.75
CA ILE A 452 -9.36 6.06 16.34
C ILE A 452 -9.53 7.40 17.06
N SER A 453 -8.55 7.80 17.87
CA SER A 453 -8.58 9.10 18.56
C SER A 453 -8.70 10.27 17.58
N THR A 454 -8.00 10.19 16.44
CA THR A 454 -8.09 11.20 15.38
C THR A 454 -9.51 11.23 14.77
N GLU A 455 -10.10 10.06 14.51
CA GLU A 455 -11.45 9.96 13.96
C GLU A 455 -12.52 10.42 14.97
N ILE A 456 -12.38 10.10 16.25
CA ILE A 456 -13.25 10.61 17.31
C ILE A 456 -13.23 12.15 17.30
N ALA A 457 -12.04 12.76 17.29
CA ALA A 457 -11.90 14.23 17.26
C ALA A 457 -12.53 14.84 16.00
N ASN A 458 -12.42 14.16 14.83
CA ASN A 458 -13.07 14.59 13.59
C ASN A 458 -14.59 14.52 13.68
N ILE A 459 -15.14 13.44 14.23
CA ILE A 459 -16.58 13.24 14.41
C ILE A 459 -17.13 14.27 15.38
N GLU A 460 -16.48 14.49 16.53
CA GLU A 460 -16.88 15.48 17.52
C GLU A 460 -16.83 16.92 16.96
N ARG A 461 -15.84 17.24 16.14
CA ARG A 461 -15.80 18.53 15.41
C ARG A 461 -17.01 18.68 14.51
N LYS A 462 -17.36 17.63 13.75
CA LYS A 462 -18.54 17.62 12.88
C LYS A 462 -19.85 17.77 13.67
N VAL A 463 -19.97 17.11 14.83
CA VAL A 463 -21.09 17.26 15.76
C VAL A 463 -21.23 18.72 16.21
N ARG A 464 -20.15 19.36 16.66
CA ARG A 464 -20.13 20.78 17.06
C ARG A 464 -20.52 21.71 15.91
N GLN A 465 -19.96 21.49 14.70
CA GLN A 465 -20.26 22.30 13.52
C GLN A 465 -21.75 22.23 13.12
N LEU A 466 -22.37 21.07 13.28
CA LEU A 466 -23.78 20.85 12.97
C LEU A 466 -24.72 21.19 14.15
N GLN A 467 -24.18 21.64 15.28
CA GLN A 467 -24.90 21.97 16.53
C GLN A 467 -25.81 20.81 16.97
N ILE A 468 -25.33 19.57 16.84
CA ILE A 468 -26.11 18.39 17.24
C ILE A 468 -26.06 18.25 18.75
N PRO A 469 -27.19 18.14 19.47
CA PRO A 469 -27.23 17.98 20.92
C PRO A 469 -26.87 16.54 21.30
N VAL A 470 -25.59 16.20 21.25
CA VAL A 470 -25.06 14.90 21.67
C VAL A 470 -24.69 15.00 23.15
N SER A 471 -25.12 14.02 23.94
CA SER A 471 -24.66 13.85 25.32
C SER A 471 -23.28 13.18 25.28
N VAL A 472 -22.24 14.00 25.33
CA VAL A 472 -20.84 13.50 25.33
C VAL A 472 -20.32 13.42 26.75
#